data_ce6436abc9765b36309a83816243d91d
#
_entry.id   ce6436abc9765b36309a83816243d91d
#
_cell.length_a   1.000
_cell.length_b   1.000
_cell.length_c   1.000
_cell.angle_alpha   90.00
_cell.angle_beta   90.00
_cell.angle_gamma   90.00
#
_symmetry.space_group_name_H-M   'P 1'
#
loop_
_entity.id
_entity.type
_entity.pdbx_description
1 polymer ?
#
loop_
_entity_poly.entity_id
_entity_poly.type
_entity_poly.pdbx_seq_one_letter_code
_entity_poly.pdbx_strand_id
1 'polypeptide(L)'
;MKFKNTLTILLILLSCISAIGQEKNYYQTDFSKEEFASRRTKVFETIGNQSIAVLQGAAGTPGVSVFRQSNNFYYLSGIESAHAYLLLNGRSKKSTLYLPHRDEGMERNQGKVLSAEDSDLVKELTGIEEVKGLEDLAADLSGAGLIRPPAPSLYLEFSPAESGNDSRDELLAKQVMSASDPWDGSASREGAFIQKINLRFPQFNIEDLSPSLDAMRSIKSKREIELIREATQVAGLAIIEAMKSTKPGVYEYQLGAAAKYVFSMHGAMGDSYPAIIGGGTNAYMGHYFHKTEKLVDGDLVLMDYAPDYKYYSSDVTRIWPVNGKFDEEQRALYEFIVAYRDAFFTHIRPGVTSNEVLDLTAADMKNYMVGKKFIKPAHLKAVEEGIDFRGHFQHPVGMTVHDVGRVHGVKLEAGMVFTIDSMIWIDEERLYVRIEDVALVTEDGVENLSDFVPSSIEEIEKTIAEKGLIDFLPASELPFK
;
A
#
# COMPACT_ATOMS: atom_id res chain seq x y z
N MET A 1 -33.23 43.53 38.70
CA MET A 1 -32.23 42.54 39.18
C MET A 1 -32.44 41.08 38.71
N LYS A 2 -33.51 40.74 37.98
CA LYS A 2 -33.78 39.38 37.51
C LYS A 2 -33.17 39.05 36.13
N PHE A 3 -32.80 40.02 35.32
CA PHE A 3 -32.25 39.80 33.97
C PHE A 3 -30.75 39.49 33.93
N LYS A 4 -29.96 39.87 34.93
CA LYS A 4 -28.51 39.58 34.99
C LYS A 4 -28.20 38.10 35.32
N ASN A 5 -29.05 37.48 36.13
CA ASN A 5 -28.82 36.10 36.55
C ASN A 5 -29.16 35.08 35.45
N THR A 6 -30.11 35.41 34.56
CA THR A 6 -30.47 34.50 33.45
C THR A 6 -29.39 34.48 32.35
N LEU A 7 -28.73 35.63 32.12
CA LEU A 7 -27.63 35.70 31.14
C LEU A 7 -26.37 34.99 31.64
N THR A 8 -26.09 35.01 32.94
CA THR A 8 -24.95 34.32 33.53
C THR A 8 -25.14 32.79 33.51
N ILE A 9 -26.36 32.29 33.74
CA ILE A 9 -26.69 30.88 33.68
C ILE A 9 -26.64 30.37 32.21
N LEU A 10 -27.05 31.19 31.24
CA LEU A 10 -26.98 30.85 29.83
C LEU A 10 -25.51 30.80 29.31
N LEU A 11 -24.65 31.71 29.81
CA LEU A 11 -23.20 31.69 29.50
C LEU A 11 -22.47 30.53 30.13
N ILE A 12 -22.87 30.09 31.33
CA ILE A 12 -22.29 28.87 31.97
C ILE A 12 -22.78 27.63 31.26
N LEU A 13 -24.03 27.55 30.82
CA LEU A 13 -24.53 26.43 29.99
C LEU A 13 -23.89 26.39 28.61
N LEU A 14 -23.64 27.52 27.95
CA LEU A 14 -22.90 27.59 26.69
C LEU A 14 -21.41 27.25 26.87
N SER A 15 -20.78 27.60 27.98
CA SER A 15 -19.41 27.21 28.27
C SER A 15 -19.25 25.70 28.64
N CYS A 16 -20.31 25.10 29.20
CA CYS A 16 -20.33 23.64 29.41
C CYS A 16 -20.56 22.83 28.11
N ILE A 17 -21.23 23.40 27.11
CA ILE A 17 -21.42 22.76 25.80
C ILE A 17 -20.14 22.87 24.95
N SER A 18 -19.29 23.89 25.17
CA SER A 18 -17.99 24.02 24.50
C SER A 18 -16.89 23.12 25.09
N ALA A 19 -17.16 22.42 26.18
CA ALA A 19 -16.23 21.49 26.83
C ALA A 19 -16.55 20.01 26.52
N ILE A 20 -17.41 19.73 25.54
CA ILE A 20 -17.40 18.44 24.88
C ILE A 20 -16.15 18.47 23.99
N GLY A 21 -15.01 18.13 24.60
CA GLY A 21 -13.75 17.95 23.88
C GLY A 21 -14.03 17.04 22.68
N GLN A 22 -13.46 17.39 21.53
CA GLN A 22 -13.42 16.48 20.40
C GLN A 22 -13.05 15.10 20.96
N GLU A 23 -13.96 14.12 20.86
CA GLU A 23 -13.63 12.74 21.22
C GLU A 23 -12.41 12.37 20.39
N LYS A 24 -11.29 12.13 21.07
CA LYS A 24 -10.07 11.70 20.39
C LYS A 24 -10.36 10.32 19.84
N ASN A 25 -10.32 10.15 18.53
CA ASN A 25 -10.40 8.85 17.90
C ASN A 25 -9.14 8.06 18.28
N TYR A 26 -9.28 7.11 19.17
CA TYR A 26 -8.22 6.18 19.57
C TYR A 26 -8.22 4.90 18.73
N TYR A 27 -9.08 4.83 17.75
CA TYR A 27 -9.31 3.68 16.90
C TYR A 27 -9.70 4.16 15.50
N GLN A 28 -9.40 3.36 14.50
CA GLN A 28 -9.75 3.64 13.12
C GLN A 28 -11.27 3.79 12.93
N THR A 29 -11.69 4.56 11.94
CA THR A 29 -13.10 4.79 11.61
C THR A 29 -13.45 4.37 10.18
N ASP A 30 -12.49 3.83 9.43
CA ASP A 30 -12.65 3.49 8.03
C ASP A 30 -13.43 2.18 7.82
N PHE A 31 -13.28 1.22 8.74
CA PHE A 31 -14.00 -0.06 8.71
C PHE A 31 -14.93 -0.21 9.91
N SER A 32 -16.09 -0.80 9.67
CA SER A 32 -17.00 -1.16 10.76
C SER A 32 -16.50 -2.39 11.51
N LYS A 33 -16.93 -2.54 12.77
CA LYS A 33 -16.64 -3.74 13.56
C LYS A 33 -17.20 -5.03 12.93
N GLU A 34 -18.30 -4.91 12.18
CA GLU A 34 -18.93 -6.03 11.47
C GLU A 34 -18.04 -6.52 10.33
N GLU A 35 -17.31 -5.64 9.64
CA GLU A 35 -16.36 -6.03 8.61
C GLU A 35 -15.19 -6.82 9.21
N PHE A 36 -14.60 -6.34 10.30
CA PHE A 36 -13.56 -7.09 11.01
C PHE A 36 -14.08 -8.44 11.53
N ALA A 37 -15.29 -8.49 12.07
CA ALA A 37 -15.92 -9.74 12.51
C ALA A 37 -16.14 -10.71 11.34
N SER A 38 -16.57 -10.21 10.18
CA SER A 38 -16.71 -11.01 8.96
C SER A 38 -15.37 -11.60 8.49
N ARG A 39 -14.29 -10.80 8.51
CA ARG A 39 -12.93 -11.27 8.19
C ARG A 39 -12.47 -12.36 9.16
N ARG A 40 -12.67 -12.20 10.46
CA ARG A 40 -12.37 -13.25 11.47
C ARG A 40 -13.22 -14.49 11.27
N THR A 41 -14.48 -14.35 10.85
CA THR A 41 -15.36 -15.51 10.53
C THR A 41 -14.77 -16.36 9.41
N LYS A 42 -14.26 -15.77 8.35
CA LYS A 42 -13.56 -16.50 7.27
C LYS A 42 -12.34 -17.27 7.79
N VAL A 43 -11.58 -16.69 8.73
CA VAL A 43 -10.48 -17.41 9.37
C VAL A 43 -11.00 -18.60 10.19
N PHE A 44 -12.12 -18.45 10.93
CA PHE A 44 -12.72 -19.57 11.65
C PHE A 44 -13.21 -20.69 10.72
N GLU A 45 -13.68 -20.35 9.53
CA GLU A 45 -14.07 -21.34 8.51
C GLU A 45 -12.84 -22.11 8.01
N THR A 46 -11.74 -21.41 7.76
CA THR A 46 -10.47 -21.99 7.30
C THR A 46 -9.86 -22.95 8.32
N ILE A 47 -9.71 -22.50 9.58
CA ILE A 47 -9.02 -23.29 10.60
C ILE A 47 -9.90 -24.43 11.16
N GLY A 48 -11.22 -24.37 10.93
CA GLY A 48 -12.18 -25.37 11.41
C GLY A 48 -12.43 -25.31 12.91
N ASN A 49 -13.08 -26.35 13.44
CA ASN A 49 -13.59 -26.37 14.81
C ASN A 49 -12.69 -27.08 15.85
N GLN A 50 -11.50 -27.50 15.47
CA GLN A 50 -10.53 -28.17 16.35
C GLN A 50 -9.19 -27.48 16.44
N SER A 51 -9.08 -26.34 15.79
CA SER A 51 -7.82 -25.60 15.68
C SER A 51 -7.95 -24.21 16.27
N ILE A 52 -6.81 -23.59 16.50
CA ILE A 52 -6.70 -22.20 16.89
C ILE A 52 -5.75 -21.48 15.92
N ALA A 53 -5.87 -20.16 15.81
CA ALA A 53 -4.90 -19.34 15.11
C ALA A 53 -4.38 -18.24 16.03
N VAL A 54 -3.10 -17.89 15.92
CA VAL A 54 -2.50 -16.77 16.65
C VAL A 54 -1.75 -15.89 15.66
N LEU A 55 -2.12 -14.60 15.65
CA LEU A 55 -1.40 -13.57 14.91
C LEU A 55 -0.61 -12.71 15.90
N GLN A 56 0.61 -12.35 15.51
CA GLN A 56 1.49 -11.48 16.25
C GLN A 56 1.43 -10.07 15.66
N GLY A 57 0.97 -9.07 16.41
CA GLY A 57 1.01 -7.67 16.01
C GLY A 57 2.44 -7.15 15.90
N ALA A 58 2.63 -6.03 15.21
CA ALA A 58 3.95 -5.44 15.00
C ALA A 58 4.66 -5.09 16.32
N ALA A 59 5.98 -5.18 16.30
CA ALA A 59 6.80 -4.62 17.36
C ALA A 59 6.86 -3.09 17.19
N GLY A 60 6.73 -2.36 18.28
CA GLY A 60 6.88 -0.91 18.27
C GLY A 60 8.05 -0.48 19.13
N THR A 61 8.71 0.61 18.76
CA THR A 61 9.67 1.30 19.60
C THR A 61 9.05 2.62 20.05
N PRO A 62 8.47 2.66 21.25
CA PRO A 62 7.79 3.84 21.73
C PRO A 62 8.69 5.08 21.73
N GLY A 63 8.17 6.23 21.29
CA GLY A 63 8.87 7.51 21.29
C GLY A 63 9.93 7.70 20.22
N VAL A 64 10.12 6.73 19.32
CA VAL A 64 11.16 6.78 18.27
C VAL A 64 10.56 6.95 16.86
N SER A 65 9.40 6.35 16.61
CA SER A 65 8.71 6.43 15.31
C SER A 65 7.19 6.42 15.49
N VAL A 66 6.48 6.89 14.47
CA VAL A 66 5.04 6.68 14.37
C VAL A 66 4.81 5.18 14.25
N PHE A 67 3.97 4.63 15.13
CA PHE A 67 3.64 3.20 15.09
C PHE A 67 2.70 2.92 13.92
N ARG A 68 2.98 1.86 13.17
CA ARG A 68 2.11 1.27 12.19
C ARG A 68 2.02 -0.22 12.42
N GLN A 69 0.80 -0.74 12.48
CA GLN A 69 0.54 -2.16 12.71
C GLN A 69 0.89 -2.99 11.48
N SER A 70 1.19 -4.28 11.68
CA SER A 70 1.31 -5.23 10.58
C SER A 70 -0.03 -5.43 9.86
N ASN A 71 0.03 -5.59 8.54
CA ASN A 71 -1.16 -5.57 7.69
C ASN A 71 -2.19 -6.62 8.07
N ASN A 72 -1.80 -7.88 8.23
CA ASN A 72 -2.74 -8.96 8.56
C ASN A 72 -3.37 -8.79 9.95
N PHE A 73 -2.59 -8.31 10.94
CA PHE A 73 -3.12 -8.04 12.27
C PHE A 73 -4.14 -6.90 12.24
N TYR A 74 -3.80 -5.80 11.54
CA TYR A 74 -4.73 -4.68 11.33
C TYR A 74 -5.97 -5.12 10.53
N TYR A 75 -5.80 -5.89 9.46
CA TYR A 75 -6.88 -6.43 8.62
C TYR A 75 -7.94 -7.20 9.41
N LEU A 76 -7.53 -7.89 10.48
CA LEU A 76 -8.45 -8.68 11.31
C LEU A 76 -8.96 -7.94 12.55
N SER A 77 -8.31 -6.86 13.00
CA SER A 77 -8.62 -6.22 14.29
C SER A 77 -8.83 -4.71 14.24
N GLY A 78 -8.18 -4.00 13.32
CA GLY A 78 -8.11 -2.55 13.31
C GLY A 78 -7.30 -1.94 14.47
N ILE A 79 -6.60 -2.75 15.27
CA ILE A 79 -5.89 -2.32 16.50
C ILE A 79 -4.46 -1.89 16.18
N GLU A 80 -4.08 -0.74 16.69
CA GLU A 80 -2.75 -0.12 16.52
C GLU A 80 -1.93 -0.12 17.83
N SER A 81 -2.10 -1.14 18.67
CA SER A 81 -1.26 -1.34 19.84
C SER A 81 -0.07 -2.23 19.51
N ALA A 82 1.15 -1.77 19.82
CA ALA A 82 2.38 -2.53 19.60
C ALA A 82 2.41 -3.78 20.49
N HIS A 83 3.09 -4.83 20.01
CA HIS A 83 3.27 -6.09 20.76
C HIS A 83 1.96 -6.82 21.12
N ALA A 84 0.84 -6.49 20.49
CA ALA A 84 -0.43 -7.19 20.68
C ALA A 84 -0.41 -8.60 20.07
N TYR A 85 -1.32 -9.47 20.53
CA TYR A 85 -1.59 -10.77 19.93
C TYR A 85 -3.09 -10.96 19.74
N LEU A 86 -3.49 -11.63 18.66
CA LEU A 86 -4.86 -12.00 18.38
C LEU A 86 -4.97 -13.52 18.32
N LEU A 87 -5.75 -14.12 19.21
CA LEU A 87 -6.06 -15.55 19.21
C LEU A 87 -7.47 -15.76 18.67
N LEU A 88 -7.60 -16.61 17.67
CA LEU A 88 -8.86 -17.04 17.07
C LEU A 88 -9.10 -18.51 17.41
N ASN A 89 -10.13 -18.81 18.22
CA ASN A 89 -10.44 -20.16 18.63
C ASN A 89 -11.54 -20.74 17.75
N GLY A 90 -11.17 -21.66 16.87
CA GLY A 90 -12.10 -22.27 15.91
C GLY A 90 -13.23 -23.08 16.58
N ARG A 91 -13.00 -23.61 17.78
CA ARG A 91 -14.02 -24.41 18.51
C ARG A 91 -15.10 -23.54 19.12
N SER A 92 -14.71 -22.47 19.82
CA SER A 92 -15.66 -21.56 20.47
C SER A 92 -16.18 -20.47 19.53
N LYS A 93 -15.52 -20.28 18.38
CA LYS A 93 -15.73 -19.17 17.45
C LYS A 93 -15.56 -17.80 18.12
N LYS A 94 -14.65 -17.73 19.10
CA LYS A 94 -14.32 -16.51 19.82
C LYS A 94 -12.93 -16.01 19.42
N SER A 95 -12.82 -14.70 19.38
CA SER A 95 -11.56 -13.96 19.24
C SER A 95 -11.16 -13.36 20.59
N THR A 96 -9.89 -13.52 20.96
CA THR A 96 -9.30 -12.94 22.15
C THR A 96 -8.13 -12.06 21.74
N LEU A 97 -8.15 -10.81 22.15
CA LEU A 97 -7.07 -9.86 21.92
C LEU A 97 -6.26 -9.72 23.21
N TYR A 98 -4.94 -9.88 23.09
CA TYR A 98 -4.01 -9.67 24.18
C TYR A 98 -3.27 -8.36 23.95
N LEU A 99 -3.39 -7.42 24.89
CA LEU A 99 -2.80 -6.10 24.82
C LEU A 99 -1.79 -5.88 25.95
N PRO A 100 -0.76 -5.05 25.72
CA PRO A 100 0.05 -4.54 26.81
C PRO A 100 -0.80 -3.82 27.85
N HIS A 101 -0.34 -3.82 29.08
CA HIS A 101 -0.89 -2.97 30.13
C HIS A 101 -0.61 -1.50 29.84
N ARG A 102 -1.46 -0.64 30.40
CA ARG A 102 -1.34 0.82 30.25
C ARG A 102 0.00 1.30 30.81
N ASP A 103 0.69 2.10 30.02
CA ASP A 103 1.85 2.89 30.43
C ASP A 103 1.48 4.37 30.46
N GLU A 104 1.18 4.90 31.66
CA GLU A 104 0.81 6.31 31.84
C GLU A 104 1.93 7.28 31.43
N GLY A 105 3.19 6.85 31.52
CA GLY A 105 4.34 7.65 31.11
C GLY A 105 4.38 7.81 29.60
N MET A 106 4.13 6.71 28.87
CA MET A 106 4.02 6.73 27.41
C MET A 106 2.79 7.50 26.94
N GLU A 107 1.62 7.26 27.53
CA GLU A 107 0.40 7.99 27.18
C GLU A 107 0.55 9.52 27.35
N ARG A 108 1.29 9.95 28.39
CA ARG A 108 1.61 11.36 28.60
C ARG A 108 2.47 11.96 27.50
N ASN A 109 3.36 11.17 26.92
CA ASN A 109 4.31 11.64 25.91
C ASN A 109 3.78 11.53 24.48
N GLN A 110 2.98 10.50 24.17
CA GLN A 110 2.60 10.12 22.81
C GLN A 110 1.09 10.16 22.57
N GLY A 111 0.30 10.29 23.61
CA GLY A 111 -1.15 10.16 23.60
C GLY A 111 -1.62 8.76 23.96
N LYS A 112 -2.91 8.59 24.12
CA LYS A 112 -3.53 7.35 24.54
C LYS A 112 -3.40 6.28 23.45
N VAL A 113 -3.03 5.06 23.90
CA VAL A 113 -3.06 3.83 23.10
C VAL A 113 -3.99 2.84 23.80
N LEU A 114 -4.75 2.04 23.04
CA LEU A 114 -5.62 1.02 23.63
C LEU A 114 -4.80 -0.06 24.33
N SER A 115 -5.17 -0.37 25.56
CA SER A 115 -4.46 -1.27 26.48
C SER A 115 -5.40 -2.34 27.05
N ALA A 116 -4.88 -3.29 27.81
CA ALA A 116 -5.68 -4.32 28.46
C ALA A 116 -6.76 -3.74 29.41
N GLU A 117 -6.48 -2.58 30.03
CA GLU A 117 -7.42 -1.87 30.89
C GLU A 117 -8.60 -1.23 30.14
N ASP A 118 -8.48 -1.07 28.83
CA ASP A 118 -9.55 -0.52 27.98
C ASP A 118 -10.47 -1.61 27.41
N SER A 119 -10.56 -2.78 28.06
CA SER A 119 -11.24 -3.98 27.57
C SER A 119 -12.65 -3.74 27.03
N ASP A 120 -13.49 -3.00 27.76
CA ASP A 120 -14.88 -2.75 27.34
C ASP A 120 -14.94 -1.87 26.08
N LEU A 121 -14.11 -0.82 26.04
CA LEU A 121 -14.01 0.05 24.85
C LEU A 121 -13.49 -0.74 23.64
N VAL A 122 -12.45 -1.55 23.81
CA VAL A 122 -11.89 -2.36 22.71
C VAL A 122 -12.93 -3.32 22.16
N LYS A 123 -13.70 -4.01 23.01
CA LYS A 123 -14.81 -4.90 22.57
C LYS A 123 -15.89 -4.13 21.79
N GLU A 124 -16.26 -2.95 22.26
CA GLU A 124 -17.24 -2.09 21.60
C GLU A 124 -16.77 -1.67 20.19
N LEU A 125 -15.51 -1.25 20.08
CA LEU A 125 -14.93 -0.75 18.82
C LEU A 125 -14.68 -1.86 17.80
N THR A 126 -14.23 -3.03 18.25
CA THR A 126 -13.70 -4.08 17.37
C THR A 126 -14.64 -5.27 17.17
N GLY A 127 -15.63 -5.44 18.06
CA GLY A 127 -16.46 -6.64 18.10
C GLY A 127 -15.67 -7.90 18.53
N ILE A 128 -14.48 -7.77 19.12
CA ILE A 128 -13.72 -8.88 19.71
C ILE A 128 -14.39 -9.26 21.04
N GLU A 129 -14.51 -10.58 21.31
CA GLU A 129 -15.27 -11.06 22.45
C GLU A 129 -14.52 -10.98 23.77
N GLU A 130 -13.20 -11.12 23.74
CA GLU A 130 -12.36 -11.11 24.95
C GLU A 130 -11.12 -10.23 24.76
N VAL A 131 -10.76 -9.48 25.81
CA VAL A 131 -9.51 -8.69 25.87
C VAL A 131 -8.82 -9.02 27.17
N LYS A 132 -7.53 -9.32 27.10
CA LYS A 132 -6.69 -9.78 28.23
C LYS A 132 -5.31 -9.11 28.20
N GLY A 133 -4.56 -9.25 29.31
CA GLY A 133 -3.14 -8.92 29.34
C GLY A 133 -2.28 -9.94 28.57
N LEU A 134 -1.07 -9.55 28.19
CA LEU A 134 -0.15 -10.42 27.43
C LEU A 134 0.24 -11.70 28.18
N GLU A 135 0.28 -11.64 29.50
CA GLU A 135 0.61 -12.74 30.40
C GLU A 135 -0.37 -13.92 30.32
N ASP A 136 -1.62 -13.66 29.94
CA ASP A 136 -2.66 -14.69 29.83
C ASP A 136 -2.52 -15.57 28.59
N LEU A 137 -1.84 -15.12 27.54
CA LEU A 137 -1.71 -15.85 26.27
C LEU A 137 -1.14 -17.27 26.47
N ALA A 138 -0.12 -17.41 27.31
CA ALA A 138 0.50 -18.71 27.56
C ALA A 138 -0.45 -19.70 28.27
N ALA A 139 -1.27 -19.20 29.19
CA ALA A 139 -2.28 -20.02 29.88
C ALA A 139 -3.40 -20.46 28.92
N ASP A 140 -3.87 -19.56 28.08
CA ASP A 140 -4.92 -19.87 27.09
C ASP A 140 -4.42 -20.85 26.01
N LEU A 141 -3.18 -20.72 25.54
CA LEU A 141 -2.56 -21.71 24.66
C LEU A 141 -2.42 -23.09 25.33
N SER A 142 -1.99 -23.13 26.60
CA SER A 142 -1.93 -24.37 27.35
C SER A 142 -3.30 -25.02 27.50
N GLY A 143 -4.33 -24.23 27.80
CA GLY A 143 -5.72 -24.70 27.91
C GLY A 143 -6.27 -25.25 26.58
N ALA A 144 -5.99 -24.58 25.48
CA ALA A 144 -6.38 -25.05 24.16
C ALA A 144 -5.69 -26.36 23.76
N GLY A 145 -4.42 -26.56 24.19
CA GLY A 145 -3.63 -27.76 23.94
C GLY A 145 -4.07 -29.00 24.74
N LEU A 146 -4.98 -28.87 25.74
CA LEU A 146 -5.54 -30.00 26.49
C LEU A 146 -6.63 -30.80 25.71
N ILE A 147 -6.91 -30.45 24.50
CA ILE A 147 -7.86 -31.17 23.63
C ILE A 147 -7.28 -32.56 23.34
N ARG A 148 -8.09 -33.62 23.57
CA ARG A 148 -7.70 -35.00 23.30
C ARG A 148 -7.42 -35.26 21.82
N PRO A 149 -6.59 -36.25 21.45
CA PRO A 149 -6.24 -36.57 20.06
C PRO A 149 -7.44 -36.58 19.12
N PRO A 150 -7.29 -36.12 17.87
CA PRO A 150 -6.02 -35.68 17.25
C PRO A 150 -5.49 -34.39 17.87
N ALA A 151 -4.17 -34.22 17.90
CA ALA A 151 -3.53 -32.99 18.37
C ALA A 151 -4.12 -31.78 17.64
N PRO A 152 -4.50 -30.70 18.34
CA PRO A 152 -5.05 -29.53 17.69
C PRO A 152 -4.00 -28.86 16.81
N SER A 153 -4.40 -28.35 15.64
CA SER A 153 -3.54 -27.50 14.84
C SER A 153 -3.53 -26.07 15.41
N LEU A 154 -2.34 -25.48 15.41
CA LEU A 154 -2.13 -24.08 15.70
C LEU A 154 -1.65 -23.39 14.43
N TYR A 155 -2.48 -22.51 13.89
CA TYR A 155 -2.17 -21.72 12.72
C TYR A 155 -1.39 -20.46 13.10
N LEU A 156 -0.25 -20.25 12.45
CA LEU A 156 0.63 -19.09 12.60
C LEU A 156 0.93 -18.52 11.22
N GLU A 157 1.36 -17.27 11.16
CA GLU A 157 1.88 -16.70 9.92
C GLU A 157 3.34 -17.15 9.72
N PHE A 158 3.63 -17.79 8.57
CA PHE A 158 4.99 -18.16 8.18
C PHE A 158 5.63 -17.08 7.31
N SER A 159 4.82 -16.32 6.59
CA SER A 159 5.28 -15.20 5.80
C SER A 159 5.63 -14.01 6.67
N PRO A 160 6.63 -13.18 6.28
CA PRO A 160 6.95 -11.96 7.00
C PRO A 160 5.77 -10.99 7.03
N ALA A 161 5.60 -10.32 8.17
CA ALA A 161 4.52 -9.38 8.40
C ALA A 161 4.81 -8.04 7.70
N GLU A 162 4.07 -7.71 6.66
CA GLU A 162 4.17 -6.44 5.94
C GLU A 162 3.71 -5.28 6.82
N SER A 163 4.33 -4.12 6.61
CA SER A 163 4.00 -2.90 7.35
C SER A 163 4.46 -1.67 6.59
N GLY A 164 3.55 -0.74 6.28
CA GLY A 164 3.89 0.51 5.61
C GLY A 164 4.51 0.27 4.24
N ASN A 165 5.73 0.74 4.07
CA ASN A 165 6.50 0.64 2.85
C ASN A 165 7.31 -0.66 2.69
N ASP A 166 7.05 -1.66 3.53
CA ASP A 166 7.70 -2.98 3.43
C ASP A 166 6.71 -4.01 2.87
N SER A 167 6.76 -4.24 1.56
CA SER A 167 6.01 -5.30 0.88
C SER A 167 6.62 -6.68 1.15
N ARG A 168 5.82 -7.75 0.98
CA ARG A 168 6.26 -9.10 1.31
C ARG A 168 7.45 -9.59 0.51
N ASP A 169 7.51 -9.30 -0.78
CA ASP A 169 8.62 -9.67 -1.65
C ASP A 169 9.92 -9.00 -1.23
N GLU A 170 9.88 -7.72 -0.84
CA GLU A 170 11.01 -6.99 -0.31
C GLU A 170 11.48 -7.57 1.04
N LEU A 171 10.55 -7.89 1.94
CA LEU A 171 10.86 -8.53 3.22
C LEU A 171 11.47 -9.92 3.03
N LEU A 172 10.97 -10.72 2.08
CA LEU A 172 11.56 -12.00 1.72
C LEU A 172 12.97 -11.83 1.14
N ALA A 173 13.19 -10.83 0.28
CA ALA A 173 14.52 -10.51 -0.23
C ALA A 173 15.47 -10.10 0.90
N LYS A 174 15.04 -9.24 1.84
CA LYS A 174 15.81 -8.87 3.04
C LYS A 174 16.15 -10.10 3.90
N GLN A 175 15.22 -11.04 4.09
CA GLN A 175 15.47 -12.28 4.82
C GLN A 175 16.51 -13.17 4.13
N VAL A 176 16.45 -13.31 2.81
CA VAL A 176 17.46 -14.05 2.04
C VAL A 176 18.84 -13.42 2.17
N MET A 177 18.92 -12.10 2.09
CA MET A 177 20.20 -11.39 2.27
C MET A 177 20.76 -11.57 3.68
N SER A 178 19.94 -11.40 4.72
CA SER A 178 20.34 -11.60 6.11
C SER A 178 20.78 -13.05 6.36
N ALA A 179 20.05 -14.04 5.86
CA ALA A 179 20.43 -15.45 6.01
C ALA A 179 21.73 -15.82 5.28
N SER A 180 22.11 -15.09 4.24
CA SER A 180 23.35 -15.30 3.49
C SER A 180 24.55 -14.55 4.10
N ASP A 181 24.32 -13.58 4.98
CA ASP A 181 25.39 -12.85 5.66
C ASP A 181 25.96 -13.72 6.80
N PRO A 182 27.27 -14.05 6.77
CA PRO A 182 27.90 -14.88 7.81
C PRO A 182 27.95 -14.23 9.20
N TRP A 183 27.72 -12.93 9.30
CA TRP A 183 27.77 -12.15 10.53
C TRP A 183 26.37 -11.80 11.09
N ASP A 184 25.33 -11.80 10.24
CA ASP A 184 23.94 -11.62 10.64
C ASP A 184 23.28 -13.00 10.85
N GLY A 185 22.53 -13.55 9.97
CA GLY A 185 21.91 -14.87 10.09
C GLY A 185 20.85 -14.97 11.18
N SER A 186 20.28 -13.85 11.64
CA SER A 186 19.19 -13.85 12.59
C SER A 186 17.92 -14.47 11.98
N ALA A 187 17.14 -15.18 12.80
CA ALA A 187 15.83 -15.67 12.40
C ALA A 187 14.88 -14.48 12.22
N SER A 188 13.96 -14.59 11.26
CA SER A 188 12.85 -13.64 11.16
C SER A 188 12.03 -13.61 12.46
N ARG A 189 11.28 -12.54 12.69
CA ARG A 189 10.44 -12.40 13.87
C ARG A 189 9.40 -13.52 13.95
N GLU A 190 8.79 -13.88 12.82
CA GLU A 190 7.85 -14.98 12.68
C GLU A 190 8.53 -16.33 12.96
N GLY A 191 9.69 -16.57 12.35
CA GLY A 191 10.49 -17.78 12.59
C GLY A 191 10.89 -17.94 14.06
N ALA A 192 11.31 -16.85 14.71
CA ALA A 192 11.62 -16.84 16.14
C ALA A 192 10.37 -17.12 17.02
N PHE A 193 9.20 -16.61 16.61
CA PHE A 193 7.94 -16.88 17.29
C PHE A 193 7.52 -18.34 17.14
N ILE A 194 7.57 -18.89 15.93
CA ILE A 194 7.28 -20.31 15.65
C ILE A 194 8.18 -21.21 16.49
N GLN A 195 9.48 -20.92 16.57
CA GLN A 195 10.42 -21.70 17.40
C GLN A 195 10.04 -21.67 18.87
N LYS A 196 9.68 -20.50 19.42
CA LYS A 196 9.23 -20.35 20.82
C LYS A 196 7.95 -21.13 21.10
N ILE A 197 7.01 -21.11 20.18
CA ILE A 197 5.76 -21.88 20.28
C ILE A 197 6.07 -23.38 20.28
N ASN A 198 6.86 -23.88 19.33
CA ASN A 198 7.23 -25.29 19.27
C ASN A 198 7.92 -25.81 20.54
N LEU A 199 8.80 -24.98 21.12
CA LEU A 199 9.50 -25.33 22.36
C LEU A 199 8.59 -25.36 23.59
N ARG A 200 7.63 -24.44 23.67
CA ARG A 200 6.73 -24.31 24.84
C ARG A 200 5.49 -25.19 24.77
N PHE A 201 5.00 -25.46 23.55
CA PHE A 201 3.74 -26.13 23.29
C PHE A 201 3.90 -27.23 22.22
N PRO A 202 4.75 -28.26 22.46
CA PRO A 202 5.06 -29.30 21.48
C PRO A 202 3.87 -30.20 21.12
N GLN A 203 2.73 -30.03 21.80
CA GLN A 203 1.49 -30.76 21.54
C GLN A 203 0.71 -30.23 20.31
N PHE A 204 1.05 -29.05 19.80
CA PHE A 204 0.39 -28.51 18.61
C PHE A 204 1.04 -29.00 17.33
N ASN A 205 0.20 -29.24 16.31
CA ASN A 205 0.64 -29.31 14.93
C ASN A 205 0.61 -27.88 14.35
N ILE A 206 1.77 -27.34 13.97
CA ILE A 206 1.86 -25.96 13.47
C ILE A 206 1.54 -25.92 11.97
N GLU A 207 0.60 -25.07 11.58
CA GLU A 207 0.12 -24.87 10.22
C GLU A 207 0.31 -23.42 9.78
N ASP A 208 0.43 -23.16 8.47
CA ASP A 208 0.57 -21.82 7.90
C ASP A 208 -0.78 -21.17 7.63
N LEU A 209 -1.03 -20.02 8.24
CA LEU A 209 -2.21 -19.18 8.02
C LEU A 209 -2.06 -18.23 6.82
N SER A 210 -0.82 -17.93 6.42
CA SER A 210 -0.53 -16.88 5.43
C SER A 210 -1.28 -17.06 4.11
N PRO A 211 -1.34 -18.26 3.48
CA PRO A 211 -2.05 -18.42 2.22
C PRO A 211 -3.54 -18.09 2.28
N SER A 212 -4.18 -18.35 3.43
CA SER A 212 -5.59 -18.04 3.62
C SER A 212 -5.86 -16.55 3.77
N LEU A 213 -4.99 -15.84 4.49
CA LEU A 213 -5.06 -14.39 4.61
C LEU A 213 -4.80 -13.71 3.26
N ASP A 214 -3.83 -14.21 2.49
CA ASP A 214 -3.51 -13.74 1.15
C ASP A 214 -4.71 -13.88 0.21
N ALA A 215 -5.38 -15.02 0.23
CA ALA A 215 -6.59 -15.25 -0.57
C ALA A 215 -7.73 -14.30 -0.17
N MET A 216 -7.89 -14.02 1.13
CA MET A 216 -8.89 -13.06 1.61
C MET A 216 -8.60 -11.63 1.17
N ARG A 217 -7.33 -11.20 1.16
CA ARG A 217 -6.88 -9.86 0.77
C ARG A 217 -6.85 -9.68 -0.75
N SER A 218 -6.75 -10.77 -1.53
CA SER A 218 -6.73 -10.71 -3.00
C SER A 218 -8.00 -10.10 -3.58
N ILE A 219 -9.16 -10.38 -2.98
CA ILE A 219 -10.45 -9.83 -3.40
C ILE A 219 -10.85 -8.74 -2.42
N LYS A 220 -10.75 -7.51 -2.85
CA LYS A 220 -10.97 -6.32 -2.03
C LYS A 220 -12.48 -6.12 -1.75
N SER A 221 -12.82 -5.79 -0.51
CA SER A 221 -14.16 -5.33 -0.16
C SER A 221 -14.45 -3.95 -0.78
N LYS A 222 -15.71 -3.55 -0.80
CA LYS A 222 -16.10 -2.22 -1.31
C LYS A 222 -15.34 -1.09 -0.59
N ARG A 223 -15.18 -1.20 0.75
CA ARG A 223 -14.47 -0.17 1.51
C ARG A 223 -12.97 -0.18 1.23
N GLU A 224 -12.35 -1.34 1.04
CA GLU A 224 -10.96 -1.44 0.62
C GLU A 224 -10.74 -0.79 -0.75
N ILE A 225 -11.63 -1.04 -1.71
CA ILE A 225 -11.59 -0.39 -3.04
C ILE A 225 -11.71 1.13 -2.93
N GLU A 226 -12.59 1.64 -2.05
CA GLU A 226 -12.72 3.09 -1.81
C GLU A 226 -11.41 3.68 -1.26
N LEU A 227 -10.75 3.00 -0.31
CA LEU A 227 -9.47 3.46 0.25
C LEU A 227 -8.33 3.43 -0.77
N ILE A 228 -8.26 2.39 -1.61
CA ILE A 228 -7.29 2.34 -2.72
C ILE A 228 -7.58 3.47 -3.72
N ARG A 229 -8.84 3.76 -4.01
CA ARG A 229 -9.23 4.89 -4.86
C ARG A 229 -8.81 6.24 -4.25
N GLU A 230 -9.04 6.45 -2.94
CA GLU A 230 -8.59 7.63 -2.21
C GLU A 230 -7.04 7.75 -2.29
N ALA A 231 -6.30 6.67 -2.04
CA ALA A 231 -4.84 6.63 -2.18
C ALA A 231 -4.37 6.96 -3.61
N THR A 232 -5.05 6.40 -4.63
CA THR A 232 -4.76 6.66 -6.05
C THR A 232 -5.04 8.13 -6.40
N GLN A 233 -6.11 8.72 -5.86
CA GLN A 233 -6.40 10.15 -6.06
C GLN A 233 -5.29 11.03 -5.48
N VAL A 234 -4.81 10.72 -4.28
CA VAL A 234 -3.70 11.47 -3.67
C VAL A 234 -2.41 11.29 -4.45
N ALA A 235 -2.11 10.07 -4.93
CA ALA A 235 -0.95 9.81 -5.80
C ALA A 235 -1.02 10.61 -7.11
N GLY A 236 -2.17 10.57 -7.79
CA GLY A 236 -2.38 11.31 -9.04
C GLY A 236 -2.26 12.82 -8.88
N LEU A 237 -2.84 13.39 -7.81
CA LEU A 237 -2.68 14.81 -7.49
C LEU A 237 -1.21 15.19 -7.26
N ALA A 238 -0.45 14.32 -6.63
CA ALA A 238 0.98 14.53 -6.38
C ALA A 238 1.80 14.50 -7.68
N ILE A 239 1.49 13.59 -8.60
CA ILE A 239 2.11 13.53 -9.94
C ILE A 239 1.75 14.80 -10.75
N ILE A 240 0.50 15.24 -10.73
CA ILE A 240 0.06 16.48 -11.37
C ILE A 240 0.83 17.68 -10.80
N GLU A 241 1.03 17.73 -9.49
CA GLU A 241 1.82 18.80 -8.87
C GLU A 241 3.30 18.74 -9.25
N ALA A 242 3.86 17.52 -9.35
CA ALA A 242 5.22 17.34 -9.84
C ALA A 242 5.39 17.77 -11.30
N MET A 243 4.42 17.46 -12.18
CA MET A 243 4.40 17.96 -13.56
C MET A 243 4.43 19.49 -13.60
N LYS A 244 3.56 20.17 -12.84
CA LYS A 244 3.51 21.65 -12.75
C LYS A 244 4.81 22.25 -12.21
N SER A 245 5.48 21.54 -11.33
CA SER A 245 6.74 21.95 -10.72
C SER A 245 7.98 21.62 -11.58
N THR A 246 7.80 20.94 -12.72
CA THR A 246 8.91 20.50 -13.59
C THR A 246 9.38 21.63 -14.49
N LYS A 247 10.72 21.87 -14.48
CA LYS A 247 11.41 22.75 -15.42
C LYS A 247 12.91 22.46 -15.43
N PRO A 248 13.66 22.81 -16.50
CA PRO A 248 15.09 22.67 -16.52
C PRO A 248 15.77 23.34 -15.32
N GLY A 249 16.73 22.64 -14.71
CA GLY A 249 17.49 23.10 -13.55
C GLY A 249 16.90 22.76 -12.17
N VAL A 250 15.66 22.26 -12.11
CA VAL A 250 15.07 21.67 -10.89
C VAL A 250 15.75 20.33 -10.62
N TYR A 251 16.01 20.01 -9.36
CA TYR A 251 16.52 18.69 -8.98
C TYR A 251 15.42 17.65 -8.88
N GLU A 252 15.74 16.40 -9.20
CA GLU A 252 14.81 15.26 -9.08
C GLU A 252 14.15 15.19 -7.69
N TYR A 253 14.91 15.35 -6.58
CA TYR A 253 14.36 15.34 -5.22
C TYR A 253 13.36 16.47 -4.94
N GLN A 254 13.41 17.59 -5.69
CA GLN A 254 12.47 18.69 -5.50
C GLN A 254 11.08 18.34 -6.02
N LEU A 255 10.98 17.52 -7.08
CA LEU A 255 9.69 16.96 -7.52
C LEU A 255 9.12 16.02 -6.45
N GLY A 256 9.97 15.18 -5.82
CA GLY A 256 9.58 14.37 -4.68
C GLY A 256 9.07 15.19 -3.49
N ALA A 257 9.71 16.34 -3.22
CA ALA A 257 9.24 17.23 -2.16
C ALA A 257 7.87 17.85 -2.47
N ALA A 258 7.63 18.25 -3.73
CA ALA A 258 6.32 18.76 -4.16
C ALA A 258 5.22 17.69 -4.02
N ALA A 259 5.49 16.45 -4.43
CA ALA A 259 4.58 15.32 -4.26
C ALA A 259 4.31 15.02 -2.78
N LYS A 260 5.34 15.00 -1.96
CA LYS A 260 5.22 14.73 -0.52
C LYS A 260 4.45 15.83 0.22
N TYR A 261 4.51 17.07 -0.25
CA TYR A 261 3.63 18.14 0.24
C TYR A 261 2.16 17.76 0.02
N VAL A 262 1.81 17.29 -1.18
CA VAL A 262 0.44 16.85 -1.50
C VAL A 262 0.02 15.69 -0.58
N PHE A 263 0.86 14.67 -0.42
CA PHE A 263 0.59 13.55 0.49
C PHE A 263 0.27 14.04 1.91
N SER A 264 1.12 14.91 2.44
CA SER A 264 0.96 15.46 3.80
C SER A 264 -0.31 16.29 3.95
N MET A 265 -0.66 17.09 2.94
CA MET A 265 -1.87 17.92 2.95
C MET A 265 -3.17 17.10 2.91
N HIS A 266 -3.11 15.87 2.39
CA HIS A 266 -4.25 14.94 2.33
C HIS A 266 -4.25 13.89 3.45
N GLY A 267 -3.32 13.99 4.42
CA GLY A 267 -3.31 13.14 5.61
C GLY A 267 -2.77 11.73 5.37
N ALA A 268 -1.91 11.56 4.36
CA ALA A 268 -1.20 10.30 4.18
C ALA A 268 -0.32 9.98 5.40
N MET A 269 -0.22 8.72 5.76
CA MET A 269 0.58 8.24 6.89
C MET A 269 2.09 8.28 6.59
N GLY A 270 2.45 8.18 5.32
CA GLY A 270 3.82 8.19 4.82
C GLY A 270 3.88 7.87 3.34
N ASP A 271 5.04 7.43 2.92
CA ASP A 271 5.28 6.93 1.56
C ASP A 271 4.94 5.44 1.53
N SER A 272 4.27 4.97 0.48
CA SER A 272 4.00 3.54 0.28
C SER A 272 5.27 2.79 -0.14
N TYR A 273 6.14 3.47 -0.85
CA TYR A 273 7.46 3.01 -1.28
C TYR A 273 8.40 4.21 -1.50
N PRO A 274 9.73 3.99 -1.55
CA PRO A 274 10.67 5.05 -1.85
C PRO A 274 10.41 5.64 -3.23
N ALA A 275 10.23 6.97 -3.32
CA ALA A 275 9.95 7.65 -4.57
C ALA A 275 10.98 7.33 -5.66
N ILE A 276 10.53 6.93 -6.83
CA ILE A 276 11.32 6.73 -8.05
C ILE A 276 11.14 7.97 -8.92
N ILE A 277 12.17 8.78 -9.04
CA ILE A 277 12.14 10.01 -9.84
C ILE A 277 13.48 10.14 -10.54
N GLY A 278 13.50 10.00 -11.86
CA GLY A 278 14.71 10.08 -12.66
C GLY A 278 14.54 10.91 -13.93
N GLY A 279 15.47 11.83 -14.18
CA GLY A 279 15.58 12.60 -15.41
C GLY A 279 16.58 11.99 -16.38
N GLY A 280 16.31 12.07 -17.70
CA GLY A 280 17.22 11.59 -18.74
C GLY A 280 17.62 10.12 -18.55
N THR A 281 18.92 9.84 -18.52
CA THR A 281 19.45 8.47 -18.36
C THR A 281 19.18 7.85 -16.98
N ASN A 282 18.84 8.63 -15.95
CA ASN A 282 18.42 8.11 -14.65
C ASN A 282 17.04 7.43 -14.72
N ALA A 283 16.15 7.92 -15.58
CA ALA A 283 14.85 7.31 -15.84
C ALA A 283 14.95 5.88 -16.43
N TYR A 284 16.10 5.51 -17.01
CA TYR A 284 16.33 4.15 -17.51
C TYR A 284 16.37 3.09 -16.42
N MET A 285 16.70 3.46 -15.19
CA MET A 285 16.80 2.57 -14.05
C MET A 285 15.40 2.45 -13.37
N GLY A 286 14.73 1.29 -13.51
CA GLY A 286 13.37 1.07 -13.03
C GLY A 286 13.15 1.41 -11.54
N HIS A 287 14.16 1.20 -10.69
CA HIS A 287 14.14 1.54 -9.25
C HIS A 287 15.26 2.53 -8.89
N TYR A 288 15.24 3.73 -9.50
CA TYR A 288 16.20 4.78 -9.23
C TYR A 288 15.79 5.62 -7.99
N PHE A 289 16.47 5.42 -6.87
CA PHE A 289 16.15 6.06 -5.59
C PHE A 289 17.03 7.26 -5.21
N HIS A 290 18.12 7.56 -5.93
CA HIS A 290 19.06 8.60 -5.53
C HIS A 290 18.51 10.03 -5.67
N LYS A 291 17.88 10.35 -6.78
CA LYS A 291 17.19 11.63 -7.02
C LYS A 291 18.09 12.87 -6.86
N THR A 292 19.35 12.79 -7.28
CA THR A 292 20.36 13.82 -6.97
C THR A 292 20.68 14.74 -8.13
N GLU A 293 20.24 14.41 -9.34
CA GLU A 293 20.61 15.16 -10.53
C GLU A 293 19.62 16.29 -10.86
N LYS A 294 20.13 17.27 -11.61
CA LYS A 294 19.29 18.34 -12.19
C LYS A 294 18.61 17.85 -13.45
N LEU A 295 17.35 18.19 -13.58
CA LEU A 295 16.60 17.99 -14.83
C LEU A 295 17.16 18.88 -15.94
N VAL A 296 17.39 18.31 -17.10
CA VAL A 296 18.01 18.97 -18.25
C VAL A 296 16.97 19.22 -19.33
N ASP A 297 17.10 20.33 -20.05
CA ASP A 297 16.27 20.68 -21.20
C ASP A 297 16.37 19.60 -22.30
N GLY A 298 15.23 19.14 -22.80
CA GLY A 298 15.15 18.09 -23.80
C GLY A 298 15.07 16.66 -23.25
N ASP A 299 15.34 16.44 -21.96
CA ASP A 299 15.19 15.14 -21.31
C ASP A 299 13.70 14.84 -21.02
N LEU A 300 13.41 13.55 -20.84
CA LEU A 300 12.20 13.08 -20.16
C LEU A 300 12.49 12.88 -18.69
N VAL A 301 11.49 13.10 -17.83
CA VAL A 301 11.51 12.71 -16.42
C VAL A 301 10.41 11.71 -16.15
N LEU A 302 10.77 10.60 -15.50
CA LEU A 302 9.85 9.58 -15.00
C LEU A 302 9.63 9.82 -13.52
N MET A 303 8.38 9.70 -13.08
CA MET A 303 8.01 9.68 -11.67
C MET A 303 7.03 8.56 -11.41
N ASP A 304 7.36 7.76 -10.41
CA ASP A 304 6.60 6.65 -9.88
C ASP A 304 6.56 6.80 -8.36
N TYR A 305 5.36 7.13 -7.82
CA TYR A 305 5.25 7.47 -6.41
C TYR A 305 3.81 7.48 -5.91
N ALA A 306 3.59 6.79 -4.78
CA ALA A 306 2.28 6.79 -4.11
C ALA A 306 2.39 6.85 -2.58
N PRO A 307 1.31 7.32 -1.89
CA PRO A 307 1.26 7.40 -0.43
C PRO A 307 0.83 6.09 0.22
N ASP A 308 1.26 5.86 1.47
CA ASP A 308 0.54 5.02 2.43
C ASP A 308 -0.64 5.83 3.00
N TYR A 309 -1.84 5.50 2.57
CA TYR A 309 -3.05 6.22 2.94
C TYR A 309 -4.02 5.29 3.67
N LYS A 310 -4.14 5.48 4.99
CA LYS A 310 -5.05 4.70 5.84
C LYS A 310 -4.86 3.18 5.70
N TYR A 311 -3.61 2.72 5.68
CA TYR A 311 -3.23 1.32 5.45
C TYR A 311 -3.40 0.80 4.03
N TYR A 312 -3.72 1.64 3.06
CA TYR A 312 -3.82 1.23 1.65
C TYR A 312 -2.87 2.04 0.79
N SER A 313 -2.38 1.39 -0.25
CA SER A 313 -1.44 1.92 -1.22
C SER A 313 -2.11 2.23 -2.56
N SER A 314 -1.36 2.87 -3.41
CA SER A 314 -1.58 2.97 -4.85
C SER A 314 -0.25 2.76 -5.58
N ASP A 315 -0.28 2.80 -6.91
CA ASP A 315 0.90 2.77 -7.75
C ASP A 315 0.63 3.47 -9.07
N VAL A 316 1.28 4.59 -9.30
CA VAL A 316 1.04 5.40 -10.50
C VAL A 316 2.35 5.94 -11.04
N THR A 317 2.67 5.58 -12.28
CA THR A 317 3.83 6.14 -12.98
C THR A 317 3.40 7.00 -14.16
N ARG A 318 4.07 8.15 -14.32
CA ARG A 318 4.02 8.97 -15.53
C ARG A 318 5.43 9.38 -15.95
N ILE A 319 5.59 9.61 -17.25
CA ILE A 319 6.80 10.18 -17.85
C ILE A 319 6.43 11.39 -18.71
N TRP A 320 7.22 12.45 -18.62
CA TRP A 320 6.94 13.70 -19.33
C TRP A 320 8.21 14.49 -19.66
N PRO A 321 8.17 15.41 -20.66
CA PRO A 321 9.33 16.21 -21.04
C PRO A 321 9.64 17.30 -20.01
N VAL A 322 10.92 17.43 -19.65
CA VAL A 322 11.40 18.41 -18.67
C VAL A 322 11.12 19.85 -19.08
N ASN A 323 11.16 20.14 -20.37
CA ASN A 323 10.92 21.48 -20.92
C ASN A 323 9.42 21.74 -21.27
N GLY A 324 8.54 20.77 -20.98
CA GLY A 324 7.11 20.88 -21.23
C GLY A 324 6.68 20.62 -22.66
N LYS A 325 7.55 20.13 -23.56
CA LYS A 325 7.24 19.80 -24.94
C LYS A 325 7.90 18.50 -25.36
N PHE A 326 7.08 17.54 -25.80
CA PHE A 326 7.59 16.33 -26.44
C PHE A 326 8.17 16.69 -27.82
N ASP A 327 9.40 16.26 -28.09
CA ASP A 327 9.94 16.30 -29.45
C ASP A 327 9.29 15.20 -30.33
N GLU A 328 9.68 15.13 -31.58
CA GLU A 328 9.05 14.22 -32.57
C GLU A 328 9.32 12.74 -32.20
N GLU A 329 10.53 12.43 -31.74
CA GLU A 329 10.92 11.07 -31.35
C GLU A 329 10.22 10.63 -30.05
N GLN A 330 10.26 11.49 -29.03
CA GLN A 330 9.58 11.27 -27.74
C GLN A 330 8.07 11.10 -27.95
N ARG A 331 7.46 11.92 -28.80
CA ARG A 331 6.04 11.85 -29.14
C ARG A 331 5.66 10.49 -29.72
N ALA A 332 6.42 9.98 -30.68
CA ALA A 332 6.13 8.71 -31.33
C ALA A 332 6.19 7.53 -30.34
N LEU A 333 7.18 7.53 -29.44
CA LEU A 333 7.30 6.50 -28.40
C LEU A 333 6.20 6.62 -27.35
N TYR A 334 5.88 7.84 -26.95
CA TYR A 334 4.86 8.09 -25.93
C TYR A 334 3.46 7.75 -26.44
N GLU A 335 3.10 8.13 -27.68
CA GLU A 335 1.83 7.73 -28.30
C GLU A 335 1.67 6.21 -28.41
N PHE A 336 2.77 5.49 -28.67
CA PHE A 336 2.74 4.03 -28.67
C PHE A 336 2.42 3.48 -27.29
N ILE A 337 3.08 3.98 -26.22
CA ILE A 337 2.86 3.51 -24.86
C ILE A 337 1.43 3.81 -24.37
N VAL A 338 0.88 4.98 -24.69
CA VAL A 338 -0.52 5.31 -24.37
C VAL A 338 -1.47 4.35 -25.07
N ALA A 339 -1.27 4.14 -26.38
CA ALA A 339 -2.10 3.21 -27.14
C ALA A 339 -2.01 1.78 -26.58
N TYR A 340 -0.82 1.36 -26.13
CA TYR A 340 -0.61 0.05 -25.56
C TYR A 340 -1.34 -0.10 -24.22
N ARG A 341 -1.22 0.88 -23.32
CA ARG A 341 -1.98 0.96 -22.08
C ARG A 341 -3.49 0.88 -22.34
N ASP A 342 -4.00 1.67 -23.27
CA ASP A 342 -5.44 1.71 -23.59
C ASP A 342 -5.94 0.35 -24.11
N ALA A 343 -5.13 -0.33 -24.92
CA ALA A 343 -5.44 -1.66 -25.43
C ALA A 343 -5.59 -2.70 -24.30
N PHE A 344 -4.79 -2.62 -23.22
CA PHE A 344 -4.95 -3.49 -22.05
C PHE A 344 -6.33 -3.35 -21.43
N PHE A 345 -6.80 -2.14 -21.20
CA PHE A 345 -8.08 -1.88 -20.56
C PHE A 345 -9.28 -2.38 -21.38
N THR A 346 -9.12 -2.62 -22.68
CA THR A 346 -10.20 -3.20 -23.51
C THR A 346 -10.40 -4.69 -23.29
N HIS A 347 -9.39 -5.39 -22.77
CA HIS A 347 -9.39 -6.86 -22.66
C HIS A 347 -9.54 -7.38 -21.23
N ILE A 348 -9.30 -6.54 -20.22
CA ILE A 348 -9.43 -6.93 -18.82
C ILE A 348 -10.91 -7.05 -18.42
N ARG A 349 -11.29 -8.24 -17.94
CA ARG A 349 -12.64 -8.54 -17.40
C ARG A 349 -12.62 -9.79 -16.54
N PRO A 350 -13.65 -10.05 -15.74
CA PRO A 350 -13.73 -11.31 -14.98
C PRO A 350 -13.67 -12.54 -15.89
N GLY A 351 -12.98 -13.57 -15.42
CA GLY A 351 -12.89 -14.88 -16.08
C GLY A 351 -11.77 -15.06 -17.08
N VAL A 352 -11.11 -13.98 -17.55
CA VAL A 352 -9.89 -14.06 -18.37
C VAL A 352 -8.64 -14.19 -17.50
N THR A 353 -7.56 -14.68 -18.07
CA THR A 353 -6.23 -14.71 -17.44
C THR A 353 -5.38 -13.53 -17.90
N SER A 354 -4.35 -13.16 -17.14
CA SER A 354 -3.38 -12.14 -17.55
C SER A 354 -2.70 -12.49 -18.89
N ASN A 355 -2.44 -13.78 -19.15
CA ASN A 355 -1.86 -14.20 -20.43
C ASN A 355 -2.80 -13.99 -21.61
N GLU A 356 -4.10 -14.27 -21.46
CA GLU A 356 -5.09 -13.99 -22.51
C GLU A 356 -5.19 -12.50 -22.79
N VAL A 357 -5.16 -11.64 -21.76
CA VAL A 357 -5.13 -10.18 -21.92
C VAL A 357 -3.89 -9.75 -22.69
N LEU A 358 -2.70 -10.24 -22.29
CA LEU A 358 -1.43 -9.92 -22.98
C LEU A 358 -1.44 -10.35 -24.44
N ASP A 359 -1.97 -11.54 -24.77
CA ASP A 359 -2.04 -12.04 -26.14
C ASP A 359 -2.97 -11.18 -27.03
N LEU A 360 -4.13 -10.82 -26.50
CA LEU A 360 -5.10 -9.97 -27.22
C LEU A 360 -4.54 -8.56 -27.42
N THR A 361 -3.96 -7.97 -26.37
CA THR A 361 -3.32 -6.66 -26.46
C THR A 361 -2.17 -6.65 -27.49
N ALA A 362 -1.32 -7.67 -27.48
CA ALA A 362 -0.23 -7.80 -28.45
C ALA A 362 -0.76 -7.89 -29.89
N ALA A 363 -1.89 -8.58 -30.12
CA ALA A 363 -2.52 -8.65 -31.43
C ALA A 363 -3.04 -7.28 -31.88
N ASP A 364 -3.69 -6.52 -31.00
CA ASP A 364 -4.16 -5.16 -31.29
C ASP A 364 -2.99 -4.22 -31.60
N MET A 365 -1.91 -4.31 -30.83
CA MET A 365 -0.74 -3.47 -31.03
C MET A 365 0.03 -3.80 -32.32
N LYS A 366 0.08 -5.07 -32.74
CA LYS A 366 0.60 -5.44 -34.07
C LYS A 366 -0.22 -4.79 -35.20
N ASN A 367 -1.55 -4.71 -35.05
CA ASN A 367 -2.42 -3.99 -35.98
C ASN A 367 -2.20 -2.47 -35.94
N TYR A 368 -2.06 -1.89 -34.73
CA TYR A 368 -1.75 -0.47 -34.55
C TYR A 368 -0.45 -0.06 -35.24
N MET A 369 0.54 -0.94 -35.26
CA MET A 369 1.85 -0.70 -35.87
C MET A 369 1.82 -0.66 -37.41
N VAL A 370 0.75 -1.13 -38.06
CA VAL A 370 0.66 -1.11 -39.53
C VAL A 370 0.73 0.33 -40.06
N GLY A 371 1.79 0.61 -40.81
CA GLY A 371 2.04 1.93 -41.39
C GLY A 371 2.66 2.97 -40.44
N LYS A 372 2.87 2.65 -39.19
CA LYS A 372 3.63 3.51 -38.27
C LYS A 372 5.11 3.54 -38.61
N LYS A 373 5.75 4.67 -38.36
CA LYS A 373 7.18 4.89 -38.63
C LYS A 373 7.83 5.49 -37.43
N PHE A 374 9.03 5.00 -37.10
CA PHE A 374 9.90 5.59 -36.11
C PHE A 374 11.14 6.16 -36.78
N ILE A 375 11.66 7.26 -36.25
CA ILE A 375 12.80 7.97 -36.85
C ILE A 375 14.04 7.09 -36.78
N LYS A 376 14.22 6.41 -35.64
CA LYS A 376 15.39 5.54 -35.36
C LYS A 376 15.01 4.06 -35.45
N PRO A 377 15.88 3.23 -36.06
CA PRO A 377 15.66 1.78 -36.06
C PRO A 377 15.61 1.17 -34.65
N ALA A 378 16.36 1.73 -33.68
CA ALA A 378 16.35 1.31 -32.28
C ALA A 378 14.95 1.47 -31.63
N HIS A 379 14.25 2.57 -31.96
CA HIS A 379 12.89 2.80 -31.47
C HIS A 379 11.91 1.77 -32.01
N LEU A 380 11.97 1.48 -33.32
CA LEU A 380 11.12 0.44 -33.93
C LEU A 380 11.36 -0.92 -33.27
N LYS A 381 12.64 -1.30 -33.11
CA LYS A 381 13.02 -2.56 -32.44
C LYS A 381 12.47 -2.64 -31.02
N ALA A 382 12.65 -1.59 -30.21
CA ALA A 382 12.17 -1.55 -28.83
C ALA A 382 10.65 -1.67 -28.74
N VAL A 383 9.92 -1.04 -29.66
CA VAL A 383 8.46 -1.14 -29.75
C VAL A 383 8.02 -2.57 -30.12
N GLU A 384 8.67 -3.21 -31.11
CA GLU A 384 8.38 -4.58 -31.52
C GLU A 384 8.66 -5.57 -30.37
N GLU A 385 9.80 -5.43 -29.65
CA GLU A 385 10.13 -6.21 -28.47
C GLU A 385 9.14 -5.97 -27.33
N GLY A 386 8.71 -4.71 -27.13
CA GLY A 386 7.72 -4.33 -26.13
C GLY A 386 6.35 -4.98 -26.36
N ILE A 387 5.90 -5.12 -27.61
CA ILE A 387 4.63 -5.80 -27.93
C ILE A 387 4.61 -7.25 -27.45
N ASP A 388 5.74 -7.96 -27.55
CA ASP A 388 5.85 -9.36 -27.15
C ASP A 388 6.32 -9.53 -25.69
N PHE A 389 6.62 -8.43 -24.95
CA PHE A 389 7.01 -8.46 -23.57
C PHE A 389 5.86 -8.86 -22.65
N ARG A 390 6.10 -9.77 -21.71
CA ARG A 390 5.05 -10.34 -20.84
C ARG A 390 4.93 -9.67 -19.47
N GLY A 391 5.86 -8.78 -19.13
CA GLY A 391 5.91 -8.10 -17.85
C GLY A 391 5.08 -6.83 -17.73
N HIS A 392 4.21 -6.50 -18.70
CA HIS A 392 3.33 -5.34 -18.60
C HIS A 392 2.16 -5.51 -17.62
N PHE A 393 1.83 -6.74 -17.30
CA PHE A 393 0.86 -7.08 -16.27
C PHE A 393 1.66 -7.37 -15.00
N GLN A 394 1.52 -6.54 -13.97
CA GLN A 394 2.48 -6.57 -12.87
C GLN A 394 1.91 -7.24 -11.60
N HIS A 395 1.67 -6.53 -10.56
CA HIS A 395 1.43 -7.03 -9.22
C HIS A 395 0.10 -6.52 -8.63
N PRO A 396 -0.48 -7.24 -7.64
CA PRO A 396 -1.61 -6.73 -6.88
C PRO A 396 -1.24 -5.46 -6.13
N VAL A 397 -2.23 -4.58 -5.94
CA VAL A 397 -2.15 -3.38 -5.08
C VAL A 397 -3.20 -3.49 -3.98
N GLY A 398 -2.86 -3.08 -2.77
CA GLY A 398 -3.76 -3.13 -1.63
C GLY A 398 -3.18 -2.49 -0.38
N MET A 399 -2.93 -3.24 0.68
CA MET A 399 -2.34 -2.74 1.91
C MET A 399 -0.83 -2.44 1.80
N THR A 400 -0.19 -2.89 0.72
CA THR A 400 1.14 -2.49 0.27
C THR A 400 1.12 -2.29 -1.25
N VAL A 401 2.15 -1.66 -1.80
CA VAL A 401 2.30 -1.46 -3.25
C VAL A 401 2.37 -2.81 -3.96
N HIS A 402 3.25 -3.72 -3.56
CA HIS A 402 3.27 -5.12 -3.99
C HIS A 402 2.46 -5.96 -2.99
N ASP A 403 1.12 -5.89 -3.13
CA ASP A 403 0.23 -6.58 -2.19
C ASP A 403 0.23 -8.09 -2.43
N VAL A 404 -0.29 -8.81 -1.44
CA VAL A 404 -0.43 -10.26 -1.52
C VAL A 404 -1.51 -10.67 -2.52
N GLY A 405 -1.43 -11.91 -2.98
CA GLY A 405 -2.32 -12.47 -3.98
C GLY A 405 -1.60 -12.76 -5.29
N ARG A 406 -2.37 -13.15 -6.30
CA ARG A 406 -1.85 -13.49 -7.63
C ARG A 406 -2.70 -12.87 -8.71
N VAL A 407 -2.04 -12.32 -9.73
CA VAL A 407 -2.67 -11.92 -10.99
C VAL A 407 -2.19 -12.78 -12.16
N HIS A 408 -1.00 -13.40 -12.02
CA HIS A 408 -0.46 -14.31 -13.01
C HIS A 408 -0.93 -15.75 -12.80
N GLY A 409 -1.33 -16.42 -13.89
CA GLY A 409 -1.72 -17.83 -13.89
C GLY A 409 -3.06 -18.14 -13.21
N VAL A 410 -3.85 -17.10 -12.89
CA VAL A 410 -5.20 -17.21 -12.34
C VAL A 410 -6.18 -16.47 -13.24
N LYS A 411 -7.47 -16.82 -13.13
CA LYS A 411 -8.55 -16.03 -13.73
C LYS A 411 -8.76 -14.77 -12.92
N LEU A 412 -8.94 -13.66 -13.60
CA LEU A 412 -9.30 -12.41 -12.96
C LEU A 412 -10.71 -12.49 -12.38
N GLU A 413 -10.90 -11.94 -11.20
CA GLU A 413 -12.17 -11.91 -10.48
C GLU A 413 -12.52 -10.48 -10.09
N ALA A 414 -13.81 -10.16 -10.03
CA ALA A 414 -14.28 -8.85 -9.57
C ALA A 414 -13.77 -8.57 -8.14
N GLY A 415 -13.26 -7.37 -7.91
CA GLY A 415 -12.62 -6.95 -6.67
C GLY A 415 -11.10 -7.13 -6.64
N MET A 416 -10.48 -7.75 -7.65
CA MET A 416 -9.02 -7.71 -7.80
C MET A 416 -8.56 -6.31 -8.20
N VAL A 417 -7.47 -5.84 -7.59
CA VAL A 417 -6.80 -4.57 -7.92
C VAL A 417 -5.33 -4.87 -8.16
N PHE A 418 -4.78 -4.37 -9.27
CA PHE A 418 -3.40 -4.59 -9.70
C PHE A 418 -2.91 -3.49 -10.65
N THR A 419 -1.61 -3.47 -10.95
CA THR A 419 -1.02 -2.50 -11.87
C THR A 419 -0.91 -3.04 -13.30
N ILE A 420 -1.02 -2.11 -14.25
CA ILE A 420 -0.70 -2.30 -15.67
C ILE A 420 0.42 -1.33 -16.01
N ASP A 421 1.61 -1.88 -16.27
CA ASP A 421 2.82 -1.14 -16.62
C ASP A 421 3.11 -1.28 -18.10
N SER A 422 2.62 -0.35 -18.90
CA SER A 422 3.02 -0.27 -20.31
C SER A 422 4.41 0.34 -20.40
N MET A 423 5.39 -0.44 -20.89
CA MET A 423 6.79 -0.05 -20.85
C MET A 423 7.61 -0.55 -22.03
N ILE A 424 8.60 0.25 -22.45
CA ILE A 424 9.63 -0.12 -23.43
C ILE A 424 10.99 0.41 -23.02
N TRP A 425 12.05 -0.30 -23.40
CA TRP A 425 13.45 0.10 -23.19
C TRP A 425 14.16 0.27 -24.51
N ILE A 426 14.90 1.37 -24.65
CA ILE A 426 15.84 1.63 -25.74
C ILE A 426 17.23 1.66 -25.16
N ASP A 427 17.89 0.49 -25.09
CA ASP A 427 19.17 0.29 -24.41
C ASP A 427 20.28 1.17 -24.97
N GLU A 428 20.32 1.35 -26.29
CA GLU A 428 21.31 2.15 -27.01
C GLU A 428 21.30 3.63 -26.58
N GLU A 429 20.12 4.13 -26.17
CA GLU A 429 19.91 5.51 -25.74
C GLU A 429 19.78 5.65 -24.22
N ARG A 430 19.76 4.52 -23.50
CA ARG A 430 19.44 4.48 -22.07
C ARG A 430 18.13 5.22 -21.80
N LEU A 431 17.12 4.95 -22.62
CA LEU A 431 15.79 5.54 -22.51
C LEU A 431 14.79 4.46 -22.11
N TYR A 432 13.99 4.74 -21.10
CA TYR A 432 12.88 3.93 -20.64
C TYR A 432 11.61 4.77 -20.68
N VAL A 433 10.59 4.28 -21.37
CA VAL A 433 9.28 4.95 -21.43
C VAL A 433 8.25 4.05 -20.76
N ARG A 434 7.60 4.54 -19.71
CA ARG A 434 6.62 3.81 -18.91
C ARG A 434 5.43 4.67 -18.54
N ILE A 435 4.23 4.08 -18.63
CA ILE A 435 3.01 4.54 -17.97
C ILE A 435 2.47 3.39 -17.16
N GLU A 436 2.11 3.67 -15.91
CA GLU A 436 1.51 2.70 -15.01
C GLU A 436 0.21 3.23 -14.44
N ASP A 437 -0.79 2.37 -14.46
CA ASP A 437 -2.12 2.66 -13.97
C ASP A 437 -2.66 1.53 -13.07
N VAL A 438 -3.50 1.90 -12.09
CA VAL A 438 -4.16 0.94 -11.20
C VAL A 438 -5.47 0.49 -11.81
N ALA A 439 -5.58 -0.81 -12.07
CA ALA A 439 -6.74 -1.47 -12.63
C ALA A 439 -7.57 -2.16 -11.54
N LEU A 440 -8.87 -1.87 -11.48
CA LEU A 440 -9.87 -2.58 -10.67
C LEU A 440 -10.72 -3.44 -11.58
N VAL A 441 -10.73 -4.75 -11.36
CA VAL A 441 -11.68 -5.65 -12.04
C VAL A 441 -13.08 -5.45 -11.44
N THR A 442 -14.04 -5.06 -12.29
CA THR A 442 -15.45 -4.90 -11.93
C THR A 442 -16.26 -6.15 -12.26
N GLU A 443 -17.55 -6.18 -11.96
CA GLU A 443 -18.43 -7.33 -12.26
C GLU A 443 -18.51 -7.63 -13.76
N ASP A 444 -18.36 -6.62 -14.62
CA ASP A 444 -18.58 -6.70 -16.07
C ASP A 444 -17.40 -6.20 -16.92
N GLY A 445 -16.29 -5.78 -16.30
CA GLY A 445 -15.13 -5.25 -17.02
C GLY A 445 -14.00 -4.81 -16.10
N VAL A 446 -13.47 -3.63 -16.37
CA VAL A 446 -12.36 -3.01 -15.62
C VAL A 446 -12.58 -1.51 -15.48
N GLU A 447 -12.11 -0.96 -14.37
CA GLU A 447 -12.03 0.47 -14.14
C GLU A 447 -10.55 0.86 -13.96
N ASN A 448 -10.11 1.92 -14.65
CA ASN A 448 -8.82 2.56 -14.38
C ASN A 448 -8.99 3.57 -13.24
N LEU A 449 -8.43 3.29 -12.06
CA LEU A 449 -8.56 4.17 -10.90
C LEU A 449 -7.73 5.45 -11.04
N SER A 450 -6.72 5.45 -11.91
CA SER A 450 -5.81 6.56 -12.19
C SER A 450 -6.09 7.30 -13.52
N ASP A 451 -7.23 7.06 -14.17
CA ASP A 451 -7.60 7.64 -15.48
C ASP A 451 -7.61 9.18 -15.48
N PHE A 452 -7.87 9.81 -14.35
CA PHE A 452 -7.88 11.28 -14.19
C PHE A 452 -6.48 11.93 -14.23
N VAL A 453 -5.40 11.14 -14.14
CA VAL A 453 -4.02 11.63 -14.19
C VAL A 453 -3.64 11.88 -15.65
N PRO A 454 -3.19 13.09 -16.03
CA PRO A 454 -2.85 13.41 -17.41
C PRO A 454 -2.00 12.31 -18.07
N SER A 455 -2.48 11.84 -19.20
CA SER A 455 -1.84 10.77 -19.97
C SER A 455 -1.78 11.02 -21.47
N SER A 456 -2.58 11.92 -22.02
CA SER A 456 -2.38 12.39 -23.41
C SER A 456 -1.26 13.44 -23.46
N ILE A 457 -0.61 13.55 -24.61
CA ILE A 457 0.43 14.56 -24.87
C ILE A 457 -0.08 15.96 -24.58
N GLU A 458 -1.28 16.27 -25.07
CA GLU A 458 -1.92 17.58 -24.93
C GLU A 458 -2.21 17.92 -23.46
N GLU A 459 -2.69 16.96 -22.66
CA GLU A 459 -2.96 17.16 -21.24
C GLU A 459 -1.67 17.36 -20.45
N ILE A 460 -0.63 16.57 -20.72
CA ILE A 460 0.67 16.68 -20.07
C ILE A 460 1.31 18.04 -20.38
N GLU A 461 1.42 18.41 -21.66
CA GLU A 461 2.00 19.69 -22.07
C GLU A 461 1.22 20.88 -21.51
N LYS A 462 -0.11 20.78 -21.39
CA LYS A 462 -0.95 21.78 -20.77
C LYS A 462 -0.70 21.85 -19.25
N THR A 463 -0.58 20.71 -18.59
CA THR A 463 -0.35 20.64 -17.13
C THR A 463 1.00 21.24 -16.75
N ILE A 464 2.07 20.92 -17.49
CA ILE A 464 3.42 21.45 -17.23
C ILE A 464 3.47 22.98 -17.44
N ALA A 465 2.64 23.52 -18.31
CA ALA A 465 2.56 24.97 -18.55
C ALA A 465 1.93 25.75 -17.38
N GLU A 466 1.29 25.08 -16.43
CA GLU A 466 0.76 25.69 -15.21
C GLU A 466 1.88 25.93 -14.19
N LYS A 467 1.62 26.82 -13.21
CA LYS A 467 2.55 27.04 -12.10
C LYS A 467 2.37 25.98 -11.04
N GLY A 468 3.47 25.35 -10.65
CA GLY A 468 3.53 24.40 -9.57
C GLY A 468 4.04 24.98 -8.25
N LEU A 469 4.06 24.14 -7.21
CA LEU A 469 4.47 24.52 -5.85
C LEU A 469 5.85 25.16 -5.82
N ILE A 470 6.81 24.69 -6.61
CA ILE A 470 8.18 25.20 -6.65
C ILE A 470 8.24 26.65 -7.17
N ASP A 471 7.26 27.10 -7.98
CA ASP A 471 7.19 28.48 -8.44
C ASP A 471 6.76 29.45 -7.35
N PHE A 472 5.96 28.99 -6.38
CA PHE A 472 5.49 29.78 -5.26
C PHE A 472 6.38 29.65 -4.02
N LEU A 473 7.00 28.50 -3.84
CA LEU A 473 7.85 28.17 -2.71
C LEU A 473 9.21 27.63 -3.21
N PRO A 474 10.02 28.46 -3.89
CA PRO A 474 11.33 28.03 -4.34
C PRO A 474 12.23 27.72 -3.14
N ALA A 475 13.12 26.73 -3.31
CA ALA A 475 14.12 26.45 -2.29
C ALA A 475 15.00 27.69 -2.06
N SER A 476 15.06 28.18 -0.82
CA SER A 476 15.96 29.26 -0.44
C SER A 476 17.39 28.75 -0.31
N GLU A 477 18.36 29.63 -0.53
CA GLU A 477 19.75 29.32 -0.19
C GLU A 477 19.87 29.04 1.31
N LEU A 478 20.64 28.01 1.66
CA LEU A 478 20.95 27.76 3.07
C LEU A 478 21.78 28.90 3.62
N PRO A 479 21.46 29.44 4.82
CA PRO A 479 22.14 30.61 5.37
C PRO A 479 23.61 30.34 5.78
N PHE A 480 24.01 29.08 5.85
CA PHE A 480 25.37 28.66 6.18
C PHE A 480 25.90 27.75 5.08
N LYS A 481 27.08 28.04 4.58
CA LYS A 481 27.83 27.20 3.64
C LYS A 481 28.78 26.28 4.39
#